data_31a46906853a13ba7a5123295d358dac
#
_entry.id   31a46906853a13ba7a5123295d358dac
#
_cell.length_a   1.000
_cell.length_b   1.000
_cell.length_c   1.000
_cell.angle_alpha   90.00
_cell.angle_beta   90.00
_cell.angle_gamma   90.00
#
_symmetry.space_group_name_H-M   'P 1'
#
loop_
_entity.id
_entity.type
_entity.pdbx_description
1 polymer ?
#
loop_
_entity_poly.entity_id
_entity_poly.type
_entity_poly.pdbx_seq_one_letter_code
_entity_poly.pdbx_strand_id
1 'polypeptide(L)'
;ISNKTKTTKGIDIVMAIDVSGSMLAKDLKPNRMEALKKVAASFVDERPNDRIGLVVYASEAYTKTPVTSDKAIIQQAIESIKYDNVLQDGTGIGMGLATAVNRLKDSKAKSKVIILLTDGVNNAGFIEPETASDIAKQYGIKVYTVGIGTNGMAEFPYAIAANGQFLFRMMQVEIDEQLMKNIARKTDGKYFRATSNNKLEEIYAAINKLETTEIEELKFYD
;
A
#
# COMPACT_ATOMS: atom_id res chain seq x y z
N ILE A 1 -26.12 7.54 -36.82
CA ILE A 1 -25.79 6.50 -35.84
C ILE A 1 -24.52 6.91 -35.16
N SER A 2 -24.65 7.59 -34.01
CA SER A 2 -23.53 8.07 -33.21
C SER A 2 -23.02 6.94 -32.32
N ASN A 3 -21.86 6.37 -32.65
CA ASN A 3 -21.11 5.53 -31.76
C ASN A 3 -20.54 6.43 -30.62
N LYS A 4 -21.31 6.60 -29.56
CA LYS A 4 -20.75 7.07 -28.30
C LYS A 4 -19.87 5.95 -27.76
N THR A 5 -18.57 6.07 -27.96
CA THR A 5 -17.57 5.32 -27.21
C THR A 5 -17.75 5.69 -25.75
N LYS A 6 -18.43 4.85 -24.98
CA LYS A 6 -18.47 4.98 -23.51
C LYS A 6 -17.05 4.77 -23.04
N THR A 7 -16.30 5.82 -22.78
CA THR A 7 -15.07 5.77 -22.01
C THR A 7 -15.45 5.27 -20.62
N THR A 8 -15.20 4.00 -20.34
CA THR A 8 -15.26 3.44 -19.00
C THR A 8 -14.19 4.17 -18.18
N LYS A 9 -14.61 5.06 -17.27
CA LYS A 9 -13.69 5.65 -16.29
C LYS A 9 -13.14 4.51 -15.45
N GLY A 10 -11.80 4.35 -15.44
CA GLY A 10 -11.12 3.39 -14.63
C GLY A 10 -11.21 3.70 -13.14
N ILE A 11 -10.48 2.94 -12.35
CA ILE A 11 -10.36 3.12 -10.91
C ILE A 11 -9.19 4.05 -10.62
N ASP A 12 -9.31 4.88 -9.58
CA ASP A 12 -8.18 5.59 -8.98
C ASP A 12 -7.67 4.80 -7.78
N ILE A 13 -6.39 4.44 -7.82
CA ILE A 13 -5.73 3.61 -6.80
C ILE A 13 -4.55 4.39 -6.23
N VAL A 14 -4.42 4.43 -4.91
CA VAL A 14 -3.21 4.88 -4.23
C VAL A 14 -2.61 3.73 -3.46
N MET A 15 -1.35 3.42 -3.72
CA MET A 15 -0.56 2.51 -2.90
C MET A 15 0.13 3.31 -1.80
N ALA A 16 -0.16 2.98 -0.54
CA ALA A 16 0.48 3.56 0.63
C ALA A 16 1.44 2.54 1.24
N ILE A 17 2.73 2.82 1.17
CA ILE A 17 3.79 1.86 1.42
C ILE A 17 4.64 2.30 2.62
N ASP A 18 4.75 1.41 3.60
CA ASP A 18 5.65 1.52 4.73
C ASP A 18 7.11 1.44 4.26
N VAL A 19 7.90 2.46 4.55
CA VAL A 19 9.32 2.53 4.23
C VAL A 19 10.19 2.66 5.48
N SER A 20 9.68 2.23 6.64
CA SER A 20 10.45 2.14 7.88
C SER A 20 11.61 1.14 7.76
N GLY A 21 12.57 1.25 8.68
CA GLY A 21 13.76 0.38 8.66
C GLY A 21 13.44 -1.11 8.70
N SER A 22 12.36 -1.51 9.35
CA SER A 22 11.90 -2.90 9.40
C SER A 22 11.56 -3.50 8.03
N MET A 23 11.29 -2.67 7.01
CA MET A 23 11.09 -3.13 5.63
C MET A 23 12.38 -3.67 4.98
N LEU A 24 13.53 -3.50 5.61
CA LEU A 24 14.78 -4.16 5.23
C LEU A 24 14.92 -5.58 5.81
N ALA A 25 13.96 -6.04 6.61
CA ALA A 25 13.94 -7.40 7.14
C ALA A 25 13.97 -8.45 6.01
N LYS A 26 14.57 -9.60 6.29
CA LYS A 26 14.93 -10.62 5.28
C LYS A 26 14.01 -11.85 5.30
N ASP A 27 12.85 -11.77 5.91
CA ASP A 27 11.87 -12.85 5.89
C ASP A 27 11.20 -13.03 4.51
N LEU A 28 11.12 -11.95 3.71
CA LEU A 28 10.90 -12.02 2.27
C LEU A 28 12.23 -11.74 1.54
N LYS A 29 12.41 -12.25 0.34
CA LYS A 29 13.69 -12.20 -0.37
C LYS A 29 13.67 -11.22 -1.54
N PRO A 30 14.73 -10.42 -1.70
CA PRO A 30 15.94 -10.28 -0.87
C PRO A 30 15.68 -9.56 0.46
N ASN A 31 14.66 -8.74 0.55
CA ASN A 31 14.06 -8.13 1.74
C ASN A 31 12.61 -7.76 1.45
N ARG A 32 11.88 -7.32 2.47
CA ARG A 32 10.45 -6.97 2.31
C ARG A 32 10.23 -5.86 1.28
N MET A 33 11.06 -4.82 1.31
CA MET A 33 10.94 -3.66 0.43
C MET A 33 11.14 -4.05 -1.04
N GLU A 34 12.19 -4.79 -1.36
CA GLU A 34 12.47 -5.23 -2.73
C GLU A 34 11.43 -6.23 -3.24
N ALA A 35 10.96 -7.13 -2.37
CA ALA A 35 9.87 -8.05 -2.71
C ALA A 35 8.58 -7.28 -3.06
N LEU A 36 8.23 -6.26 -2.27
CA LEU A 36 7.08 -5.41 -2.52
C LEU A 36 7.21 -4.62 -3.81
N LYS A 37 8.35 -4.01 -4.07
CA LYS A 37 8.60 -3.22 -5.30
C LYS A 37 8.33 -4.05 -6.55
N LYS A 38 8.80 -5.27 -6.57
CA LYS A 38 8.60 -6.20 -7.70
C LYS A 38 7.10 -6.50 -7.90
N VAL A 39 6.38 -6.78 -6.85
CA VAL A 39 4.95 -7.10 -6.92
C VAL A 39 4.13 -5.87 -7.28
N ALA A 40 4.45 -4.72 -6.72
CA ALA A 40 3.79 -3.46 -7.04
C ALA A 40 3.98 -3.07 -8.52
N ALA A 41 5.18 -3.24 -9.05
CA ALA A 41 5.45 -2.99 -10.47
C ALA A 41 4.60 -3.88 -11.39
N SER A 42 4.49 -5.17 -11.07
CA SER A 42 3.63 -6.10 -11.82
C SER A 42 2.15 -5.73 -11.73
N PHE A 43 1.70 -5.33 -10.54
CA PHE A 43 0.32 -4.88 -10.33
C PHE A 43 -0.02 -3.67 -11.22
N VAL A 44 0.87 -2.70 -11.31
CA VAL A 44 0.70 -1.52 -12.16
C VAL A 44 0.58 -1.90 -13.64
N ASP A 45 1.41 -2.82 -14.11
CA ASP A 45 1.37 -3.29 -15.50
C ASP A 45 0.04 -3.97 -15.87
N GLU A 46 -0.61 -4.60 -14.91
CA GLU A 46 -1.90 -5.27 -15.09
C GLU A 46 -3.11 -4.32 -15.04
N ARG A 47 -2.87 -3.02 -14.80
CA ARG A 47 -3.93 -2.00 -14.65
C ARG A 47 -3.78 -0.87 -15.69
N PRO A 48 -3.84 -1.15 -17.01
CA PRO A 48 -3.53 -0.16 -18.05
C PRO A 48 -4.55 0.99 -18.14
N ASN A 49 -5.76 0.80 -17.65
CA ASN A 49 -6.86 1.76 -17.76
C ASN A 49 -7.11 2.56 -16.47
N ASP A 50 -6.32 2.28 -15.42
CA ASP A 50 -6.49 2.93 -14.12
C ASP A 50 -5.46 4.03 -13.92
N ARG A 51 -5.81 4.99 -13.03
CA ARG A 51 -4.85 5.96 -12.53
C ARG A 51 -4.32 5.47 -11.20
N ILE A 52 -3.01 5.62 -11.00
CA ILE A 52 -2.32 5.13 -9.81
C ILE A 52 -1.47 6.24 -9.22
N GLY A 53 -1.51 6.37 -7.90
CA GLY A 53 -0.64 7.23 -7.12
C GLY A 53 0.15 6.44 -6.10
N LEU A 54 1.19 7.04 -5.55
CA LEU A 54 2.09 6.42 -4.59
C LEU A 54 2.34 7.34 -3.41
N VAL A 55 2.07 6.84 -2.22
CA VAL A 55 2.39 7.46 -0.93
C VAL A 55 3.37 6.56 -0.21
N VAL A 56 4.40 7.14 0.37
CA VAL A 56 5.35 6.43 1.24
C VAL A 56 5.31 7.03 2.64
N TYR A 57 5.48 6.20 3.65
CA TYR A 57 5.41 6.65 5.03
C TYR A 57 6.31 5.83 5.97
N ALA A 58 6.75 6.48 7.01
CA ALA A 58 7.35 5.90 8.20
C ALA A 58 6.69 6.58 9.41
N SER A 59 7.38 7.39 10.21
CA SER A 59 6.72 8.23 11.22
C SER A 59 5.91 9.37 10.59
N GLU A 60 6.36 9.85 9.44
CA GLU A 60 5.69 10.84 8.59
C GLU A 60 5.34 10.23 7.24
N ALA A 61 4.53 10.94 6.46
CA ALA A 61 4.11 10.49 5.14
C ALA A 61 4.22 11.60 4.11
N TYR A 62 4.51 11.21 2.87
CA TYR A 62 4.46 12.13 1.75
C TYR A 62 4.00 11.43 0.46
N THR A 63 3.45 12.24 -0.45
CA THR A 63 3.06 11.78 -1.78
C THR A 63 4.31 11.70 -2.67
N LYS A 64 4.70 10.48 -3.04
CA LYS A 64 5.81 10.26 -3.97
C LYS A 64 5.39 10.55 -5.41
N THR A 65 4.19 10.15 -5.77
CA THR A 65 3.59 10.44 -7.07
C THR A 65 2.09 10.66 -6.90
N PRO A 66 1.54 11.79 -7.35
CA PRO A 66 0.09 11.97 -7.41
C PRO A 66 -0.56 10.95 -8.34
N VAL A 67 -1.87 10.79 -8.22
CA VAL A 67 -2.65 9.90 -9.09
C VAL A 67 -2.48 10.31 -10.56
N THR A 68 -2.01 9.39 -11.37
CA THR A 68 -1.74 9.62 -12.80
C THR A 68 -2.00 8.36 -13.64
N SER A 69 -2.31 8.55 -14.91
CA SER A 69 -2.40 7.48 -15.90
C SER A 69 -1.05 7.14 -16.56
N ASP A 70 -0.02 7.90 -16.28
CA ASP A 70 1.33 7.68 -16.84
C ASP A 70 2.05 6.56 -16.09
N LYS A 71 2.00 5.36 -16.64
CA LYS A 71 2.61 4.16 -16.03
C LYS A 71 4.11 4.25 -15.89
N ALA A 72 4.79 4.93 -16.81
CA ALA A 72 6.24 5.11 -16.73
C ALA A 72 6.64 5.91 -15.49
N ILE A 73 5.89 6.96 -15.15
CA ILE A 73 6.11 7.76 -13.93
C ILE A 73 5.92 6.90 -12.68
N ILE A 74 4.85 6.10 -12.62
CA ILE A 74 4.59 5.21 -11.49
C ILE A 74 5.68 4.15 -11.36
N GLN A 75 6.10 3.53 -12.46
CA GLN A 75 7.16 2.53 -12.44
C GLN A 75 8.49 3.09 -11.94
N GLN A 76 8.85 4.30 -12.39
CA GLN A 76 10.05 4.99 -11.88
C GLN A 76 9.94 5.33 -10.40
N ALA A 77 8.76 5.75 -9.94
CA ALA A 77 8.52 6.06 -8.53
C ALA A 77 8.66 4.80 -7.66
N ILE A 78 8.11 3.66 -8.08
CA ILE A 78 8.24 2.38 -7.39
C ILE A 78 9.71 1.96 -7.32
N GLU A 79 10.43 2.01 -8.45
CA GLU A 79 11.85 1.63 -8.51
C GLU A 79 12.71 2.48 -7.58
N SER A 80 12.37 3.75 -7.40
CA SER A 80 13.11 4.69 -6.55
C SER A 80 12.79 4.56 -5.05
N ILE A 81 11.85 3.71 -4.64
CA ILE A 81 11.56 3.46 -3.22
C ILE A 81 12.81 2.84 -2.57
N LYS A 82 13.24 3.46 -1.49
CA LYS A 82 14.37 2.99 -0.69
C LYS A 82 14.18 3.40 0.77
N TYR A 83 14.88 2.70 1.66
CA TYR A 83 15.02 3.18 3.03
C TYR A 83 15.73 4.54 3.00
N ASP A 84 15.10 5.52 3.61
CA ASP A 84 15.61 6.89 3.65
C ASP A 84 15.55 7.41 5.09
N ASN A 85 16.70 7.86 5.59
CA ASN A 85 16.78 8.48 6.91
C ASN A 85 16.11 9.86 6.99
N VAL A 86 15.60 10.39 5.90
CA VAL A 86 14.89 11.68 5.86
C VAL A 86 13.56 11.59 6.60
N LEU A 87 12.86 10.46 6.50
CA LEU A 87 11.72 10.17 7.34
C LEU A 87 12.21 9.57 8.66
N GLN A 88 11.81 10.15 9.76
CA GLN A 88 12.14 9.60 11.07
C GLN A 88 11.64 8.16 11.18
N ASP A 89 12.43 7.30 11.79
CA ASP A 89 12.05 5.91 11.99
C ASP A 89 10.79 5.80 12.85
N GLY A 90 9.99 4.81 12.57
CA GLY A 90 8.70 4.58 13.19
C GLY A 90 7.63 4.25 12.14
N THR A 91 6.46 3.83 12.58
CA THR A 91 5.35 3.44 11.72
C THR A 91 4.10 4.23 12.07
N GLY A 92 3.81 5.24 11.26
CA GLY A 92 2.61 6.08 11.36
C GLY A 92 1.56 5.65 10.34
N ILE A 93 0.81 4.60 10.65
CA ILE A 93 -0.23 4.05 9.74
C ILE A 93 -1.29 5.11 9.44
N GLY A 94 -1.73 5.86 10.46
CA GLY A 94 -2.69 6.94 10.29
C GLY A 94 -2.19 8.07 9.39
N MET A 95 -0.88 8.36 9.45
CA MET A 95 -0.25 9.37 8.58
C MET A 95 -0.28 8.92 7.11
N GLY A 96 0.12 7.67 6.86
CA GLY A 96 0.11 7.09 5.52
C GLY A 96 -1.29 7.00 4.93
N LEU A 97 -2.24 6.54 5.72
CA LEU A 97 -3.63 6.41 5.31
C LEU A 97 -4.27 7.78 5.04
N ALA A 98 -4.08 8.76 5.93
CA ALA A 98 -4.62 10.10 5.75
C ALA A 98 -4.06 10.81 4.51
N THR A 99 -2.77 10.64 4.24
CA THR A 99 -2.13 11.19 3.04
C THR A 99 -2.72 10.56 1.77
N ALA A 100 -2.92 9.25 1.76
CA ALA A 100 -3.55 8.55 0.64
C ALA A 100 -5.01 9.00 0.43
N VAL A 101 -5.78 9.15 1.50
CA VAL A 101 -7.15 9.68 1.44
C VAL A 101 -7.16 11.09 0.83
N ASN A 102 -6.23 11.94 1.24
CA ASN A 102 -6.12 13.29 0.69
C ASN A 102 -5.85 13.32 -0.83
N ARG A 103 -5.15 12.31 -1.34
CA ARG A 103 -4.93 12.18 -2.81
C ARG A 103 -6.16 11.73 -3.58
N LEU A 104 -7.12 11.07 -2.92
CA LEU A 104 -8.30 10.48 -3.56
C LEU A 104 -9.61 11.21 -3.26
N LYS A 105 -9.68 12.03 -2.22
CA LYS A 105 -10.94 12.61 -1.75
C LYS A 105 -11.70 13.40 -2.81
N ASP A 106 -11.01 14.07 -3.73
CA ASP A 106 -11.61 14.87 -4.80
C ASP A 106 -11.68 14.12 -6.14
N SER A 107 -11.29 12.85 -6.16
CA SER A 107 -11.37 12.02 -7.36
C SER A 107 -12.83 11.82 -7.78
N LYS A 108 -13.05 11.90 -9.08
CA LYS A 108 -14.36 11.63 -9.71
C LYS A 108 -14.43 10.23 -10.33
N ALA A 109 -13.46 9.38 -10.05
CA ALA A 109 -13.50 7.99 -10.49
C ALA A 109 -14.70 7.26 -9.86
N LYS A 110 -15.24 6.28 -10.56
CA LYS A 110 -16.35 5.45 -10.05
C LYS A 110 -15.95 4.66 -8.82
N SER A 111 -14.70 4.21 -8.75
CA SER A 111 -14.14 3.53 -7.59
C SER A 111 -12.82 4.16 -7.18
N LYS A 112 -12.63 4.32 -5.88
CA LYS A 112 -11.44 4.87 -5.25
C LYS A 112 -10.92 3.85 -4.25
N VAL A 113 -9.65 3.45 -4.41
CA VAL A 113 -9.05 2.35 -3.68
C VAL A 113 -7.70 2.76 -3.11
N ILE A 114 -7.46 2.40 -1.86
CA ILE A 114 -6.15 2.46 -1.22
C ILE A 114 -5.69 1.02 -0.97
N ILE A 115 -4.44 0.73 -1.33
CA ILE A 115 -3.74 -0.48 -0.90
C ILE A 115 -2.71 -0.05 0.13
N LEU A 116 -3.02 -0.31 1.39
CA LEU A 116 -2.19 0.09 2.54
C LEU A 116 -1.34 -1.09 2.97
N LEU A 117 -0.03 -0.96 2.87
CA LEU A 117 0.92 -1.97 3.32
C LEU A 117 1.69 -1.48 4.54
N THR A 118 1.72 -2.30 5.57
CA THR A 118 2.56 -2.11 6.75
C THR A 118 3.18 -3.43 7.20
N ASP A 119 4.33 -3.34 7.85
CA ASP A 119 5.03 -4.49 8.41
C ASP A 119 5.05 -4.51 9.94
N GLY A 120 4.36 -3.57 10.58
CA GLY A 120 4.50 -3.39 12.01
C GLY A 120 3.25 -2.94 12.75
N VAL A 121 3.51 -2.37 13.90
CA VAL A 121 2.53 -1.81 14.82
C VAL A 121 2.54 -0.29 14.69
N ASN A 122 1.37 0.35 14.74
CA ASN A 122 1.30 1.82 14.75
C ASN A 122 1.94 2.36 16.04
N ASN A 123 3.02 3.11 15.90
CA ASN A 123 3.78 3.65 17.03
C ASN A 123 4.25 5.10 16.82
N ALA A 124 3.81 5.76 15.78
CA ALA A 124 4.22 7.12 15.43
C ALA A 124 3.09 7.90 14.76
N GLY A 125 3.31 9.20 14.59
CA GLY A 125 2.37 10.11 13.98
C GLY A 125 1.30 10.63 14.94
N PHE A 126 0.64 11.71 14.54
CA PHE A 126 -0.40 12.38 15.35
C PHE A 126 -1.82 12.12 14.83
N ILE A 127 -1.97 11.41 13.72
CA ILE A 127 -3.28 11.00 13.18
C ILE A 127 -3.53 9.55 13.58
N GLU A 128 -4.63 9.31 14.31
CA GLU A 128 -5.03 7.97 14.65
C GLU A 128 -5.48 7.19 13.41
N PRO A 129 -5.03 5.93 13.22
CA PRO A 129 -5.43 5.13 12.08
C PRO A 129 -6.94 4.97 11.92
N GLU A 130 -7.66 4.85 13.01
CA GLU A 130 -9.13 4.75 12.98
C GLU A 130 -9.79 6.04 12.48
N THR A 131 -9.28 7.20 12.89
CA THR A 131 -9.76 8.49 12.39
C THR A 131 -9.54 8.59 10.88
N ALA A 132 -8.37 8.22 10.39
CA ALA A 132 -8.07 8.20 8.96
C ALA A 132 -8.98 7.23 8.20
N SER A 133 -9.30 6.07 8.77
CA SER A 133 -10.21 5.11 8.14
C SER A 133 -11.66 5.62 8.11
N ASP A 134 -12.12 6.34 9.12
CA ASP A 134 -13.43 6.97 9.14
C ASP A 134 -13.55 8.03 8.04
N ILE A 135 -12.51 8.81 7.82
CA ILE A 135 -12.46 9.79 6.72
C ILE A 135 -12.48 9.08 5.36
N ALA A 136 -11.72 8.00 5.21
CA ALA A 136 -11.75 7.18 3.98
C ALA A 136 -13.18 6.71 3.68
N LYS A 137 -13.87 6.17 4.68
CA LYS A 137 -15.27 5.75 4.55
C LYS A 137 -16.18 6.89 4.13
N GLN A 138 -16.03 8.06 4.74
CA GLN A 138 -16.82 9.26 4.43
C GLN A 138 -16.70 9.66 2.95
N TYR A 139 -15.52 9.49 2.35
CA TYR A 139 -15.29 9.79 0.93
C TYR A 139 -15.55 8.61 -0.01
N GLY A 140 -16.08 7.50 0.50
CA GLY A 140 -16.36 6.32 -0.30
C GLY A 140 -15.08 5.61 -0.81
N ILE A 141 -13.99 5.73 -0.08
CA ILE A 141 -12.70 5.12 -0.42
C ILE A 141 -12.59 3.75 0.25
N LYS A 142 -12.38 2.71 -0.55
CA LYS A 142 -12.13 1.36 -0.08
C LYS A 142 -10.65 1.20 0.28
N VAL A 143 -10.35 0.55 1.41
CA VAL A 143 -8.97 0.28 1.83
C VAL A 143 -8.74 -1.22 1.95
N TYR A 144 -7.85 -1.73 1.10
CA TYR A 144 -7.24 -3.05 1.29
C TYR A 144 -6.02 -2.88 2.18
N THR A 145 -5.94 -3.69 3.23
CA THR A 145 -4.80 -3.67 4.14
C THR A 145 -3.96 -4.93 3.97
N VAL A 146 -2.65 -4.76 3.86
CA VAL A 146 -1.69 -5.86 3.68
C VAL A 146 -0.65 -5.79 4.79
N GLY A 147 -0.65 -6.79 5.67
CA GLY A 147 0.38 -6.98 6.68
C GLY A 147 1.51 -7.86 6.14
N ILE A 148 2.73 -7.34 6.07
CA ILE A 148 3.87 -8.07 5.53
C ILE A 148 4.79 -8.55 6.65
N GLY A 149 5.13 -9.83 6.64
CA GLY A 149 6.04 -10.46 7.58
C GLY A 149 5.67 -11.90 7.89
N THR A 150 6.68 -12.73 8.15
CA THR A 150 6.50 -14.13 8.53
C THR A 150 5.81 -14.24 9.90
N ASN A 151 5.33 -15.43 10.23
CA ASN A 151 4.94 -15.78 11.59
C ASN A 151 6.19 -16.22 12.36
N GLY A 152 6.44 -15.65 13.54
CA GLY A 152 7.59 -16.00 14.38
C GLY A 152 8.75 -15.02 14.25
N MET A 153 9.95 -15.53 14.06
CA MET A 153 11.19 -14.75 14.06
C MET A 153 11.65 -14.41 12.65
N ALA A 154 12.26 -13.25 12.50
CA ALA A 154 12.88 -12.80 11.26
C ALA A 154 14.15 -12.00 11.54
N GLU A 155 15.03 -11.89 10.53
CA GLU A 155 16.20 -11.04 10.59
C GLU A 155 15.84 -9.58 10.35
N PHE A 156 15.99 -8.74 11.38
CA PHE A 156 15.75 -7.31 11.33
C PHE A 156 17.03 -6.51 11.41
N PRO A 157 17.13 -5.37 10.72
CA PRO A 157 18.22 -4.43 10.92
C PRO A 157 18.12 -3.83 12.33
N TYR A 158 19.24 -3.76 13.05
CA TYR A 158 19.27 -3.18 14.40
C TYR A 158 20.33 -2.09 14.58
N ALA A 159 21.31 -2.01 13.69
CA ALA A 159 22.38 -1.02 13.74
C ALA A 159 23.02 -0.85 12.36
N ILE A 160 23.76 0.23 12.20
CA ILE A 160 24.55 0.50 11.00
C ILE A 160 26.02 0.45 11.40
N ALA A 161 26.81 -0.39 10.71
CA ALA A 161 28.24 -0.51 10.92
C ALA A 161 28.98 0.74 10.39
N ALA A 162 30.26 0.88 10.80
CA ALA A 162 31.09 2.00 10.36
C ALA A 162 31.25 2.11 8.83
N ASN A 163 31.13 1.00 8.10
CA ASN A 163 31.16 0.97 6.64
C ASN A 163 29.82 1.28 5.97
N GLY A 164 28.79 1.64 6.74
CA GLY A 164 27.44 1.97 6.26
C GLY A 164 26.53 0.76 6.02
N GLN A 165 27.00 -0.47 6.28
CA GLN A 165 26.18 -1.68 6.14
C GLN A 165 25.29 -1.89 7.36
N PHE A 166 24.07 -2.38 7.13
CA PHE A 166 23.15 -2.76 8.19
C PHE A 166 23.60 -4.05 8.87
N LEU A 167 23.48 -4.07 10.19
CA LEU A 167 23.66 -5.27 11.01
C LEU A 167 22.27 -5.82 11.35
N PHE A 168 22.13 -7.15 11.29
CA PHE A 168 20.87 -7.85 11.47
C PHE A 168 20.90 -8.74 12.70
N ARG A 169 19.74 -8.91 13.32
CA ARG A 169 19.51 -9.90 14.38
C ARG A 169 18.13 -10.50 14.28
N MET A 170 17.96 -11.70 14.81
CA MET A 170 16.65 -12.34 14.89
C MET A 170 15.76 -11.63 15.91
N MET A 171 14.56 -11.27 15.50
CA MET A 171 13.55 -10.62 16.35
C MET A 171 12.17 -11.20 16.05
N GLN A 172 11.30 -11.17 17.06
CA GLN A 172 9.90 -11.55 16.88
C GLN A 172 9.19 -10.57 15.94
N VAL A 173 8.49 -11.11 14.95
CA VAL A 173 7.63 -10.32 14.05
C VAL A 173 6.34 -9.99 14.79
N GLU A 174 6.01 -8.71 14.86
CA GLU A 174 4.78 -8.19 15.46
C GLU A 174 4.02 -7.35 14.43
N ILE A 175 2.75 -7.68 14.21
CA ILE A 175 1.84 -6.93 13.33
C ILE A 175 0.53 -6.74 14.08
N ASP A 176 -0.01 -5.52 14.06
CA ASP A 176 -1.32 -5.23 14.60
C ASP A 176 -2.41 -5.62 13.60
N GLU A 177 -2.67 -6.94 13.54
CA GLU A 177 -3.67 -7.50 12.61
C GLU A 177 -5.08 -7.01 12.92
N GLN A 178 -5.41 -6.81 14.20
CA GLN A 178 -6.74 -6.34 14.58
C GLN A 178 -7.02 -4.94 14.06
N LEU A 179 -6.04 -4.03 14.16
CA LEU A 179 -6.14 -2.69 13.59
C LEU A 179 -6.35 -2.73 12.08
N MET A 180 -5.57 -3.55 11.38
CA MET A 180 -5.65 -3.68 9.93
C MET A 180 -6.97 -4.28 9.47
N LYS A 181 -7.49 -5.26 10.18
CA LYS A 181 -8.83 -5.84 9.94
C LYS A 181 -9.92 -4.78 10.15
N ASN A 182 -9.80 -3.96 11.19
CA ASN A 182 -10.77 -2.90 11.47
C ASN A 182 -10.80 -1.83 10.39
N ILE A 183 -9.63 -1.39 9.92
CA ILE A 183 -9.52 -0.42 8.82
C ILE A 183 -10.20 -0.97 7.55
N ALA A 184 -9.88 -2.19 7.18
CA ALA A 184 -10.45 -2.83 5.99
C ALA A 184 -11.96 -2.98 6.11
N ARG A 185 -12.46 -3.49 7.24
CA ARG A 185 -13.89 -3.69 7.47
C ARG A 185 -14.68 -2.37 7.42
N LYS A 186 -14.19 -1.32 8.04
CA LYS A 186 -14.84 0.00 8.04
C LYS A 186 -15.01 0.59 6.65
N THR A 187 -14.13 0.25 5.73
CA THR A 187 -14.05 0.83 4.38
C THR A 187 -14.49 -0.13 3.27
N ASP A 188 -15.13 -1.24 3.62
CA ASP A 188 -15.56 -2.30 2.69
C ASP A 188 -14.41 -2.95 1.91
N GLY A 189 -13.19 -2.84 2.43
CA GLY A 189 -12.02 -3.52 1.91
C GLY A 189 -11.82 -4.91 2.50
N LYS A 190 -10.59 -5.40 2.40
CA LYS A 190 -10.20 -6.71 2.91
C LYS A 190 -8.78 -6.66 3.47
N TYR A 191 -8.57 -7.40 4.56
CA TYR A 191 -7.26 -7.60 5.15
C TYR A 191 -6.59 -8.86 4.59
N PHE A 192 -5.27 -8.76 4.33
CA PHE A 192 -4.44 -9.88 3.89
C PHE A 192 -3.15 -9.93 4.71
N ARG A 193 -2.64 -11.14 4.97
CA ARG A 193 -1.35 -11.36 5.57
C ARG A 193 -0.38 -11.96 4.57
N ALA A 194 0.71 -11.24 4.27
CA ALA A 194 1.78 -11.67 3.37
C ALA A 194 2.96 -12.24 4.18
N THR A 195 3.04 -13.56 4.34
CA THR A 195 4.07 -14.26 5.09
C THR A 195 5.28 -14.68 4.26
N SER A 196 5.19 -14.56 2.94
CA SER A 196 6.22 -14.96 1.97
C SER A 196 6.11 -14.16 0.68
N ASN A 197 7.12 -14.24 -0.18
CA ASN A 197 7.07 -13.64 -1.52
C ASN A 197 5.87 -14.15 -2.34
N ASN A 198 5.66 -15.46 -2.37
CA ASN A 198 4.54 -16.05 -3.11
C ASN A 198 3.20 -15.58 -2.58
N LYS A 199 3.05 -15.48 -1.27
CA LYS A 199 1.81 -14.98 -0.65
C LYS A 199 1.56 -13.52 -1.00
N LEU A 200 2.60 -12.70 -1.04
CA LEU A 200 2.49 -11.30 -1.46
C LEU A 200 2.00 -11.17 -2.92
N GLU A 201 2.53 -11.98 -3.83
CA GLU A 201 2.08 -12.05 -5.22
C GLU A 201 0.62 -12.46 -5.33
N GLU A 202 0.21 -13.49 -4.60
CA GLU A 202 -1.19 -13.97 -4.56
C GLU A 202 -2.16 -12.90 -4.06
N ILE A 203 -1.77 -12.12 -3.06
CA ILE A 203 -2.58 -11.05 -2.48
C ILE A 203 -2.84 -9.95 -3.50
N TYR A 204 -1.81 -9.47 -4.17
CA TYR A 204 -1.98 -8.42 -5.19
C TYR A 204 -2.77 -8.92 -6.39
N ALA A 205 -2.61 -10.19 -6.78
CA ALA A 205 -3.44 -10.81 -7.81
C ALA A 205 -4.91 -10.90 -7.38
N ALA A 206 -5.18 -11.22 -6.11
CA ALA A 206 -6.54 -11.26 -5.57
C ALA A 206 -7.19 -9.87 -5.56
N ILE A 207 -6.47 -8.83 -5.17
CA ILE A 207 -6.95 -7.44 -5.21
C ILE A 207 -7.26 -7.03 -6.65
N ASN A 208 -6.38 -7.33 -7.58
CA ASN A 208 -6.57 -7.06 -9.00
C ASN A 208 -7.87 -7.69 -9.52
N LYS A 209 -8.12 -8.95 -9.17
CA LYS A 209 -9.33 -9.67 -9.55
C LYS A 209 -10.59 -9.07 -8.93
N LEU A 210 -10.57 -8.75 -7.64
CA LEU A 210 -11.71 -8.14 -6.94
C LEU A 210 -12.13 -6.82 -7.61
N GLU A 211 -11.18 -5.94 -7.90
CA GLU A 211 -11.47 -4.65 -8.52
C GLU A 211 -11.93 -4.78 -9.98
N THR A 212 -11.48 -5.77 -10.71
CA THR A 212 -11.95 -6.06 -12.07
C THR A 212 -13.40 -6.54 -12.06
N THR A 213 -13.76 -7.44 -11.16
CA THR A 213 -15.12 -8.00 -11.02
C THR A 213 -16.13 -6.92 -10.64
N GLU A 214 -15.81 -6.04 -9.69
CA GLU A 214 -16.72 -4.95 -9.30
C GLU A 214 -17.02 -3.98 -10.44
N ILE A 215 -16.05 -3.68 -11.30
CA ILE A 215 -16.29 -2.84 -12.49
C ILE A 215 -17.24 -3.53 -13.46
N GLU A 216 -17.12 -4.82 -13.66
CA GLU A 216 -18.01 -5.60 -14.53
C GLU A 216 -19.43 -5.59 -13.99
N GLU A 217 -19.63 -5.77 -12.69
CA GLU A 217 -20.95 -5.70 -12.06
C GLU A 217 -21.60 -4.33 -12.21
N LEU A 218 -20.84 -3.23 -12.00
CA LEU A 218 -21.35 -1.88 -12.19
C LEU A 218 -21.77 -1.58 -13.64
N LYS A 219 -21.20 -2.26 -14.62
CA LYS A 219 -21.61 -2.14 -16.04
C LYS A 219 -22.95 -2.79 -16.37
N PHE A 220 -23.39 -3.75 -15.56
CA PHE A 220 -24.66 -4.45 -15.76
C PHE A 220 -25.86 -3.68 -15.19
N TYR A 221 -25.67 -2.72 -14.31
CA TYR A 221 -26.72 -1.96 -13.62
C TYR A 221 -26.90 -0.53 -14.13
N ASP A 222 -26.08 -0.07 -15.07
CA ASP A 222 -26.19 1.21 -15.78
C ASP A 222 -26.79 0.99 -17.21
#